data_0b7b064e688d82ea9e6775cd33df3431
#
_entry.id   0b7b064e688d82ea9e6775cd33df3431
#
_cell.length_a   1.000
_cell.length_b   1.000
_cell.length_c   1.000
_cell.angle_alpha   90.00
_cell.angle_beta   90.00
_cell.angle_gamma   90.00
#
_symmetry.space_group_name_H-M   'P 1'
#
loop_
_entity.id
_entity.type
_entity.pdbx_description
1 polymer ?
#
loop_
_entity_poly.entity_id
_entity_poly.type
_entity_poly.pdbx_seq_one_letter_code
_entity_poly.pdbx_strand_id
1 'polypeptide(L)'
;MNVILCPGIHEYSLTKCFTESLSNVICNSSTNKISVNILEFPANNLSALSGFHIFQFLRDSLANQLESQVVFVGFSAGVVGAITAASLWQIFGGNVKAFIAIDGWMVPIHGNFPIHRMSHDYFTHWSSCLLGSGDHNFYAQPAVEHLEL
;
A
#
# COMPACT_ATOMS: atom_id res chain seq x y z
N MET A 1 -4.32 -7.71 -12.92
CA MET A 1 -3.57 -6.79 -12.06
C MET A 1 -3.76 -7.20 -10.61
N ASN A 2 -2.70 -7.22 -9.81
CA ASN A 2 -2.78 -7.57 -8.39
C ASN A 2 -2.59 -6.33 -7.53
N VAL A 3 -3.35 -6.22 -6.45
CA VAL A 3 -3.20 -5.18 -5.43
C VAL A 3 -2.89 -5.89 -4.12
N ILE A 4 -1.77 -5.57 -3.49
CA ILE A 4 -1.45 -6.06 -2.16
C ILE A 4 -1.69 -4.96 -1.13
N LEU A 5 -2.53 -5.26 -0.14
CA LEU A 5 -2.79 -4.39 0.99
C LEU A 5 -1.90 -4.80 2.16
N CYS A 6 -1.11 -3.85 2.65
CA CYS A 6 -0.20 -4.03 3.78
C CYS A 6 -0.72 -3.20 4.96
N PRO A 7 -1.50 -3.82 5.87
CA PRO A 7 -2.09 -3.11 7.00
C PRO A 7 -1.04 -2.53 7.94
N GLY A 8 -1.41 -1.47 8.64
CA GLY A 8 -0.66 -0.96 9.76
C GLY A 8 -0.88 -1.77 11.04
N ILE A 9 -0.41 -1.22 12.17
CA ILE A 9 -0.68 -1.75 13.51
C ILE A 9 -1.98 -1.11 14.02
N HIS A 10 -3.12 -1.63 13.56
CA HIS A 10 -4.45 -1.15 13.91
C HIS A 10 -5.44 -2.32 13.95
N GLU A 11 -6.69 -2.06 14.34
CA GLU A 11 -7.73 -3.08 14.35
C GLU A 11 -8.03 -3.60 12.93
N TYR A 12 -8.18 -4.90 12.81
CA TYR A 12 -8.47 -5.58 11.53
C TYR A 12 -9.75 -5.07 10.85
N SER A 13 -10.71 -4.58 11.61
CA SER A 13 -11.95 -4.00 11.12
C SER A 13 -11.74 -2.86 10.11
N LEU A 14 -10.74 -2.00 10.35
CA LEU A 14 -10.41 -0.88 9.46
C LEU A 14 -9.90 -1.36 8.11
N THR A 15 -8.98 -2.33 8.12
CA THR A 15 -8.48 -2.94 6.88
C THR A 15 -9.62 -3.57 6.08
N LYS A 16 -10.53 -4.28 6.75
CA LYS A 16 -11.67 -4.93 6.12
C LYS A 16 -12.61 -3.90 5.47
N CYS A 17 -12.96 -2.83 6.17
CA CYS A 17 -13.79 -1.75 5.61
C CYS A 17 -13.16 -1.13 4.37
N PHE A 18 -11.85 -0.89 4.40
CA PHE A 18 -11.14 -0.37 3.24
C PHE A 18 -11.15 -1.34 2.07
N THR A 19 -10.88 -2.63 2.32
CA THR A 19 -10.89 -3.68 1.28
C THR A 19 -12.27 -3.78 0.61
N GLU A 20 -13.35 -3.74 1.40
CA GLU A 20 -14.72 -3.75 0.89
C GLU A 20 -15.03 -2.51 0.06
N SER A 21 -14.63 -1.33 0.53
CA SER A 21 -14.82 -0.05 -0.18
C SER A 21 -14.05 -0.04 -1.49
N LEU A 22 -12.79 -0.46 -1.49
CA LEU A 22 -11.95 -0.56 -2.68
C LEU A 22 -12.56 -1.53 -3.70
N SER A 23 -13.02 -2.69 -3.25
CA SER A 23 -13.67 -3.69 -4.10
C SER A 23 -14.93 -3.12 -4.78
N ASN A 24 -15.75 -2.40 -4.02
CA ASN A 24 -16.96 -1.75 -4.53
C ASN A 24 -16.63 -0.69 -5.59
N VAL A 25 -15.60 0.13 -5.36
CA VAL A 25 -15.16 1.15 -6.32
C VAL A 25 -14.66 0.50 -7.61
N ILE A 26 -13.85 -0.55 -7.49
CA ILE A 26 -13.33 -1.29 -8.65
C ILE A 26 -14.46 -1.93 -9.45
N CYS A 27 -15.42 -2.57 -8.79
CA CYS A 27 -16.58 -3.18 -9.45
C CYS A 27 -17.45 -2.15 -10.19
N ASN A 28 -17.66 -0.98 -9.59
CA ASN A 28 -18.50 0.08 -10.16
C ASN A 28 -17.79 0.88 -11.28
N SER A 29 -16.47 0.94 -11.28
CA SER A 29 -15.69 1.69 -12.25
C SER A 29 -15.42 0.93 -13.56
N SER A 30 -15.85 -0.33 -13.66
CA SER A 30 -15.50 -1.23 -14.75
C SER A 30 -16.32 -0.98 -16.02
N THR A 31 -16.04 0.12 -16.71
CA THR A 31 -16.34 0.24 -18.15
C THR A 31 -15.38 -0.61 -19.01
N ASN A 32 -14.19 -0.94 -18.50
CA ASN A 32 -13.25 -1.91 -19.05
C ASN A 32 -13.00 -3.01 -18.02
N LYS A 33 -13.26 -4.27 -18.39
CA LYS A 33 -13.08 -5.47 -17.55
C LYS A 33 -11.60 -5.72 -17.18
N ILE A 34 -11.01 -4.87 -16.36
CA ILE A 34 -9.72 -5.17 -15.74
C ILE A 34 -10.00 -6.05 -14.54
N SER A 35 -9.63 -7.32 -14.61
CA SER A 35 -9.66 -8.20 -13.44
C SER A 35 -8.59 -7.71 -12.44
N VAL A 36 -9.05 -7.30 -11.26
CA VAL A 36 -8.19 -6.90 -10.14
C VAL A 36 -8.31 -7.97 -9.05
N ASN A 37 -7.17 -8.53 -8.68
CA ASN A 37 -7.05 -9.45 -7.57
C ASN A 37 -6.51 -8.70 -6.35
N ILE A 38 -7.25 -8.69 -5.26
CA ILE A 38 -6.85 -8.02 -4.01
C ILE A 38 -6.30 -9.07 -3.05
N LEU A 39 -5.06 -8.89 -2.64
CA LEU A 39 -4.35 -9.71 -1.66
C LEU A 39 -4.17 -8.89 -0.39
N GLU A 40 -4.63 -9.40 0.73
CA GLU A 40 -4.44 -8.76 2.03
C GLU A 40 -3.36 -9.49 2.81
N PHE A 41 -2.30 -8.77 3.17
CA PHE A 41 -1.23 -9.35 4.00
C PHE A 41 -1.73 -9.55 5.43
N PRO A 42 -1.67 -10.79 5.96
CA PRO A 42 -2.13 -11.08 7.31
C PRO A 42 -1.14 -10.52 8.35
N ALA A 43 -1.22 -9.21 8.60
CA ALA A 43 -0.30 -8.55 9.51
C ALA A 43 -0.60 -8.93 10.96
N ASN A 44 0.37 -9.56 11.61
CA ASN A 44 0.37 -9.82 13.03
C ASN A 44 1.42 -8.91 13.69
N ASN A 45 0.98 -7.83 14.33
CA ASN A 45 1.85 -6.89 15.05
C ASN A 45 3.11 -6.47 14.24
N LEU A 46 4.28 -6.94 14.64
CA LEU A 46 5.56 -6.54 14.02
C LEU A 46 5.78 -7.09 12.60
N SER A 47 4.99 -8.06 12.14
CA SER A 47 5.13 -8.57 10.77
C SER A 47 4.76 -7.54 9.70
N ALA A 48 3.90 -6.56 10.04
CA ALA A 48 3.57 -5.43 9.18
C ALA A 48 4.80 -4.59 8.79
N LEU A 49 5.84 -4.57 9.64
CA LEU A 49 7.09 -3.86 9.40
C LEU A 49 8.10 -4.66 8.58
N SER A 50 7.84 -5.95 8.36
CA SER A 50 8.79 -6.87 7.72
C SER A 50 8.53 -6.98 6.22
N GLY A 51 9.29 -6.23 5.43
CA GLY A 51 9.23 -6.34 3.97
C GLY A 51 9.54 -7.73 3.44
N PHE A 52 10.38 -8.51 4.13
CA PHE A 52 10.68 -9.88 3.73
C PHE A 52 9.46 -10.82 3.86
N HIS A 53 8.71 -10.71 4.96
CA HIS A 53 7.49 -11.52 5.14
C HIS A 53 6.40 -11.12 4.12
N ILE A 54 6.24 -9.83 3.84
CA ILE A 54 5.30 -9.35 2.81
C ILE A 54 5.75 -9.85 1.42
N PHE A 55 7.03 -9.78 1.12
CA PHE A 55 7.59 -10.30 -0.13
C PHE A 55 7.35 -11.80 -0.30
N GLN A 56 7.61 -12.60 0.75
CA GLN A 56 7.36 -14.05 0.72
C GLN A 56 5.88 -14.34 0.51
N PHE A 57 4.99 -13.69 1.27
CA PHE A 57 3.55 -13.84 1.13
C PHE A 57 3.09 -13.54 -0.30
N LEU A 58 3.56 -12.44 -0.88
CA LEU A 58 3.20 -12.07 -2.25
C LEU A 58 3.71 -13.09 -3.27
N ARG A 59 4.95 -13.54 -3.12
CA ARG A 59 5.55 -14.53 -3.98
C ARG A 59 4.80 -15.87 -3.96
N ASP A 60 4.40 -16.32 -2.78
CA ASP A 60 3.64 -17.55 -2.60
C ASP A 60 2.21 -17.40 -3.15
N SER A 61 1.55 -16.26 -2.89
CA SER A 61 0.20 -15.96 -3.39
C SER A 61 0.13 -15.87 -4.92
N LEU A 62 1.19 -15.42 -5.57
CA LEU A 62 1.28 -15.31 -7.03
C LEU A 62 2.02 -16.49 -7.68
N ALA A 63 2.24 -17.60 -6.95
CA ALA A 63 2.92 -18.79 -7.46
C ALA A 63 4.26 -18.47 -8.16
N ASN A 64 5.05 -17.55 -7.60
CA ASN A 64 6.32 -17.03 -8.14
C ASN A 64 6.20 -16.32 -9.52
N GLN A 65 5.01 -15.87 -9.94
CA GLN A 65 4.83 -15.15 -11.20
C GLN A 65 5.28 -13.69 -11.04
N LEU A 66 6.56 -13.43 -11.12
CA LEU A 66 7.17 -12.10 -10.94
C LEU A 66 6.76 -11.10 -12.04
N GLU A 67 6.42 -11.56 -13.23
CA GLU A 67 5.92 -10.74 -14.35
C GLU A 67 4.52 -10.13 -14.07
N SER A 68 3.82 -10.65 -13.08
CA SER A 68 2.52 -10.11 -12.65
C SER A 68 2.65 -8.67 -12.19
N GLN A 69 1.79 -7.79 -12.71
CA GLN A 69 1.73 -6.40 -12.28
C GLN A 69 1.17 -6.30 -10.87
N VAL A 70 1.89 -5.63 -9.98
CA VAL A 70 1.52 -5.47 -8.57
C VAL A 70 1.46 -3.99 -8.21
N VAL A 71 0.37 -3.59 -7.57
CA VAL A 71 0.23 -2.32 -6.87
C VAL A 71 0.37 -2.60 -5.38
N PHE A 72 1.27 -1.90 -4.72
CA PHE A 72 1.43 -1.98 -3.26
C PHE A 72 0.66 -0.84 -2.60
N VAL A 73 -0.12 -1.16 -1.59
CA VAL A 73 -0.84 -0.19 -0.75
C VAL A 73 -0.44 -0.44 0.70
N GLY A 74 0.27 0.50 1.29
CA GLY A 74 0.68 0.44 2.70
C GLY A 74 -0.07 1.46 3.54
N PHE A 75 -0.46 1.05 4.75
CA PHE A 75 -1.16 1.90 5.72
C PHE A 75 -0.31 2.14 6.94
N SER A 76 -0.14 3.41 7.34
CA SER A 76 0.53 3.79 8.58
C SER A 76 1.87 3.04 8.74
N ALA A 77 2.07 2.28 9.80
CA ALA A 77 3.27 1.46 10.02
C ALA A 77 3.52 0.41 8.92
N GLY A 78 2.47 -0.10 8.27
CA GLY A 78 2.56 -1.05 7.16
C GLY A 78 3.28 -0.50 5.92
N VAL A 79 3.38 0.82 5.78
CA VAL A 79 4.16 1.48 4.71
C VAL A 79 5.63 1.07 4.76
N VAL A 80 6.20 0.88 5.97
CA VAL A 80 7.61 0.47 6.17
C VAL A 80 7.88 -0.90 5.53
N GLY A 81 7.03 -1.87 5.86
CA GLY A 81 7.15 -3.22 5.30
C GLY A 81 6.83 -3.24 3.80
N ALA A 82 5.78 -2.52 3.39
CA ALA A 82 5.33 -2.47 2.01
C ALA A 82 6.39 -1.90 1.06
N ILE A 83 7.06 -0.78 1.40
CA ILE A 83 8.09 -0.20 0.53
C ILE A 83 9.32 -1.11 0.40
N THR A 84 9.69 -1.77 1.50
CA THR A 84 10.76 -2.75 1.47
C THR A 84 10.39 -3.96 0.61
N ALA A 85 9.16 -4.46 0.72
CA ALA A 85 8.66 -5.56 -0.11
C ALA A 85 8.59 -5.19 -1.59
N ALA A 86 8.13 -3.97 -1.92
CA ALA A 86 8.10 -3.47 -3.29
C ALA A 86 9.50 -3.38 -3.90
N SER A 87 10.48 -2.90 -3.12
CA SER A 87 11.87 -2.84 -3.53
C SER A 87 12.45 -4.24 -3.77
N LEU A 88 12.19 -5.19 -2.87
CA LEU A 88 12.58 -6.58 -3.06
C LEU A 88 11.94 -7.18 -4.31
N TRP A 89 10.62 -6.97 -4.50
CA TRP A 89 9.91 -7.45 -5.68
C TRP A 89 10.58 -6.96 -6.97
N GLN A 90 10.93 -5.67 -7.04
CA GLN A 90 11.63 -5.08 -8.18
C GLN A 90 13.06 -5.66 -8.37
N ILE A 91 13.82 -5.82 -7.28
CA ILE A 91 15.18 -6.38 -7.33
C ILE A 91 15.17 -7.81 -7.89
N PHE A 92 14.16 -8.60 -7.55
CA PHE A 92 13.99 -9.96 -8.08
C PHE A 92 13.35 -10.01 -9.48
N GLY A 93 13.22 -8.86 -10.15
CA GLY A 93 12.71 -8.77 -11.52
C GLY A 93 11.18 -8.66 -11.61
N GLY A 94 10.51 -8.44 -10.50
CA GLY A 94 9.06 -8.27 -10.46
C GLY A 94 8.59 -6.90 -10.96
N ASN A 95 7.34 -6.83 -11.41
CA ASN A 95 6.74 -5.64 -11.99
C ASN A 95 5.91 -4.88 -10.94
N VAL A 96 6.51 -3.82 -10.37
CA VAL A 96 5.78 -2.88 -9.48
C VAL A 96 5.13 -1.82 -10.33
N LYS A 97 3.80 -1.83 -10.40
CA LYS A 97 3.01 -0.88 -11.20
C LYS A 97 2.88 0.47 -10.55
N ALA A 98 2.68 0.49 -9.22
CA ALA A 98 2.63 1.68 -8.39
C ALA A 98 2.79 1.32 -6.91
N PHE A 99 3.17 2.31 -6.12
CA PHE A 99 3.18 2.26 -4.66
C PHE A 99 2.30 3.36 -4.10
N ILE A 100 1.37 3.01 -3.22
CA ILE A 100 0.46 3.95 -2.56
C ILE A 100 0.72 3.88 -1.06
N ALA A 101 1.18 5.00 -0.49
CA ALA A 101 1.38 5.14 0.95
C ALA A 101 0.22 5.94 1.54
N ILE A 102 -0.53 5.33 2.45
CA ILE A 102 -1.63 5.96 3.17
C ILE A 102 -1.17 6.18 4.61
N ASP A 103 -1.09 7.45 5.02
CA ASP A 103 -0.65 7.88 6.35
C ASP A 103 0.68 7.30 6.85
N GLY A 104 1.59 7.07 5.92
CA GLY A 104 2.95 6.60 6.19
C GLY A 104 3.88 7.73 6.62
N TRP A 105 3.60 8.35 7.78
CA TRP A 105 4.43 9.43 8.32
C TRP A 105 5.84 8.95 8.68
N MET A 106 6.83 9.83 8.45
CA MET A 106 8.24 9.59 8.72
C MET A 106 8.85 8.34 8.04
N VAL A 107 8.22 7.82 6.98
CA VAL A 107 8.78 6.70 6.21
C VAL A 107 9.43 7.24 4.94
N PRO A 108 10.76 7.07 4.75
CA PRO A 108 11.39 7.35 3.48
C PRO A 108 10.85 6.40 2.41
N ILE A 109 10.33 6.95 1.33
CA ILE A 109 9.80 6.16 0.23
C ILE A 109 10.58 6.49 -1.03
N HIS A 110 11.18 5.47 -1.64
CA HIS A 110 11.94 5.60 -2.89
C HIS A 110 11.85 4.30 -3.69
N GLY A 111 11.92 4.40 -4.99
CA GLY A 111 11.88 3.26 -5.92
C GLY A 111 11.82 3.74 -7.37
N ASN A 112 12.05 2.84 -8.31
CA ASN A 112 11.91 3.11 -9.74
C ASN A 112 10.50 2.74 -10.24
N PHE A 113 9.49 3.16 -9.50
CA PHE A 113 8.07 2.97 -9.80
C PHE A 113 7.27 4.19 -9.33
N PRO A 114 6.08 4.45 -9.90
CA PRO A 114 5.22 5.55 -9.47
C PRO A 114 4.87 5.45 -7.99
N ILE A 115 5.05 6.56 -7.27
CA ILE A 115 4.79 6.67 -5.82
C ILE A 115 3.71 7.71 -5.59
N HIS A 116 2.66 7.31 -4.89
CA HIS A 116 1.56 8.16 -4.50
C HIS A 116 1.45 8.18 -2.98
N ARG A 117 1.37 9.38 -2.40
CA ARG A 117 1.13 9.56 -0.97
C ARG A 117 -0.28 10.09 -0.74
N MET A 118 -0.97 9.51 0.23
CA MET A 118 -2.27 9.97 0.71
C MET A 118 -2.15 10.23 2.20
N SER A 119 -2.63 11.40 2.62
CA SER A 119 -2.62 11.80 4.03
C SER A 119 -3.96 12.42 4.37
N HIS A 120 -4.48 12.13 5.56
CA HIS A 120 -5.76 12.67 5.99
C HIS A 120 -5.63 13.61 7.21
N ASP A 121 -4.45 13.70 7.84
CA ASP A 121 -4.13 14.71 8.83
C ASP A 121 -2.94 15.59 8.39
N TYR A 122 -2.91 16.82 8.91
CA TYR A 122 -1.91 17.81 8.51
C TYR A 122 -0.48 17.43 8.90
N PHE A 123 -0.30 16.82 10.08
CA PHE A 123 1.02 16.44 10.55
C PHE A 123 1.63 15.33 9.68
N THR A 124 0.84 14.32 9.35
CA THR A 124 1.24 13.23 8.47
C THR A 124 1.57 13.74 7.07
N HIS A 125 0.75 14.65 6.53
CA HIS A 125 1.01 15.24 5.22
C HIS A 125 2.33 16.01 5.20
N TRP A 126 2.55 16.91 6.15
CA TRP A 126 3.77 17.71 6.23
C TRP A 126 5.01 16.87 6.47
N SER A 127 5.00 15.96 7.45
CA SER A 127 6.14 15.11 7.78
C SER A 127 6.51 14.14 6.66
N SER A 128 5.52 13.64 5.93
CA SER A 128 5.74 12.78 4.76
C SER A 128 6.45 13.52 3.63
N CYS A 129 6.15 14.79 3.40
CA CYS A 129 6.79 15.60 2.38
C CYS A 129 8.27 15.85 2.66
N LEU A 130 8.71 15.88 3.93
CA LEU A 130 10.12 16.08 4.31
C LEU A 130 11.03 14.92 3.90
N LEU A 131 10.50 13.70 3.84
CA LEU A 131 11.26 12.47 3.58
C LEU A 131 11.13 11.96 2.14
N GLY A 132 10.71 12.78 1.26
CA GLY A 132 10.52 12.51 -0.16
C GLY A 132 9.06 12.64 -0.58
N SER A 133 8.78 13.65 -1.40
CA SER A 133 7.51 13.76 -2.08
C SER A 133 7.40 12.63 -3.10
N GLY A 134 6.28 11.92 -3.11
CA GLY A 134 5.93 11.02 -4.22
C GLY A 134 5.63 11.79 -5.50
N ASP A 135 5.37 11.09 -6.59
CA ASP A 135 4.94 11.71 -7.86
C ASP A 135 3.65 12.50 -7.70
N HIS A 136 2.77 12.03 -6.81
CA HIS A 136 1.52 12.71 -6.43
C HIS A 136 1.33 12.62 -4.92
N ASN A 137 0.93 13.76 -4.32
CA ASN A 137 0.59 13.85 -2.91
C ASN A 137 -0.86 14.32 -2.77
N PHE A 138 -1.67 13.52 -2.10
CA PHE A 138 -3.08 13.81 -1.84
C PHE A 138 -3.27 14.10 -0.35
N TYR A 139 -4.11 15.10 -0.06
CA TYR A 139 -4.50 15.44 1.29
C TYR A 139 -6.03 15.47 1.39
N ALA A 140 -6.57 14.78 2.38
CA ALA A 140 -8.02 14.72 2.58
C ALA A 140 -8.57 16.05 3.10
N GLN A 141 -9.70 16.49 2.54
CA GLN A 141 -10.44 17.67 3.01
C GLN A 141 -11.94 17.31 3.12
N PRO A 142 -12.53 17.45 4.30
CA PRO A 142 -11.91 17.88 5.56
C PRO A 142 -10.90 16.87 6.08
N ALA A 143 -9.92 17.35 6.86
CA ALA A 143 -8.97 16.47 7.55
C ALA A 143 -9.72 15.66 8.62
N VAL A 144 -9.32 14.41 8.79
CA VAL A 144 -9.82 13.52 9.84
C VAL A 144 -8.65 13.05 10.71
N GLU A 145 -8.93 12.61 11.93
CA GLU A 145 -7.87 12.13 12.81
C GLU A 145 -7.34 10.76 12.36
N HIS A 146 -6.05 10.49 12.65
CA HIS A 146 -5.32 9.32 12.15
C HIS A 146 -5.98 7.97 12.48
N LEU A 147 -6.78 7.88 13.55
CA LEU A 147 -7.47 6.67 13.97
C LEU A 147 -8.94 6.59 13.56
N GLU A 148 -9.44 7.57 12.79
CA GLU A 148 -10.82 7.64 12.34
C GLU A 148 -11.03 7.23 10.87
N LEU A 149 -10.10 6.46 10.33
CA LEU A 149 -10.16 5.92 8.97
C LEU A 149 -11.15 4.77 8.82
#